data_0b04194b399ea92bd635ac0d771b5d7f
#
_entry.id   0b04194b399ea92bd635ac0d771b5d7f
#
_cell.length_a   1.000
_cell.length_b   1.000
_cell.length_c   1.000
_cell.angle_alpha   90.00
_cell.angle_beta   90.00
_cell.angle_gamma   90.00
#
_symmetry.space_group_name_H-M   'P 1'
#
loop_
_entity.id
_entity.type
_entity.pdbx_description
1 polymer ?
#
loop_
_entity_poly.entity_id
_entity_poly.type
_entity_poly.pdbx_seq_one_letter_code
_entity_poly.pdbx_strand_id
1 'polypeptide(L)'
;MSAFRLLIVEDNDQDLTTCRDTVDVYRKQKQREVELVECRSVKDAYEKLDNSFDGAIIDLKLADQGDEGNQVVSRIVESHFRIPVAILTGTPDAADPGFAYIGVFKKGDPGAGYADLLDRFWGIHNTGLTRIMGGRGIIEETLNKVFRENLLPQKDKWVAYGETDSSRTEKALLRHALNHLLQLLDDDGDRCFPEEVYLTPPLTEKIRTGSVVKEKSSDQRFVVMNPACDLVIRDNGECNTDRILIVEIDSQTSLFPGHPATGLSNSQKKDLEKAYKNNKSAYYHWLPRTDFFEGGFLNFRKLSSLSSEEFNERFEKPAVQISPSFVKDMVARFSAYYARQGQPDIDFEHFINPPAVQTGNSQ
;
A
#
# COMPACT_ATOMS: atom_id res chain seq x y z
N MET A 1 0.57 8.34 -24.67
CA MET A 1 -0.28 8.16 -23.46
C MET A 1 -1.73 8.11 -23.93
N SER A 2 -2.58 7.25 -23.37
CA SER A 2 -4.01 7.27 -23.67
C SER A 2 -4.63 8.56 -23.16
N ALA A 3 -5.67 9.07 -23.84
CA ALA A 3 -6.41 10.23 -23.38
C ALA A 3 -7.05 9.96 -22.01
N PHE A 4 -7.09 10.97 -21.14
CA PHE A 4 -7.81 10.93 -19.87
C PHE A 4 -9.33 10.90 -20.16
N ARG A 5 -10.03 9.83 -19.79
CA ARG A 5 -11.48 9.71 -20.00
C ARG A 5 -12.25 10.17 -18.78
N LEU A 6 -13.04 11.24 -18.97
CA LEU A 6 -13.88 11.84 -17.94
C LEU A 6 -15.34 11.59 -18.23
N LEU A 7 -16.05 11.01 -17.27
CA LEU A 7 -17.51 10.95 -17.27
C LEU A 7 -18.08 12.19 -16.57
N ILE A 8 -19.05 12.86 -17.16
CA ILE A 8 -19.90 13.83 -16.46
C ILE A 8 -21.35 13.37 -16.49
N VAL A 9 -22.01 13.39 -15.32
CA VAL A 9 -23.43 13.09 -15.17
C VAL A 9 -24.13 14.34 -14.65
N GLU A 10 -24.89 15.00 -15.51
CA GLU A 10 -25.48 16.31 -15.28
C GLU A 10 -26.69 16.47 -16.21
N ASP A 11 -27.86 16.85 -15.70
CA ASP A 11 -29.07 17.05 -16.50
C ASP A 11 -29.24 18.48 -17.01
N ASN A 12 -28.54 19.44 -16.41
CA ASN A 12 -28.58 20.85 -16.77
C ASN A 12 -27.74 21.17 -18.00
N ASP A 13 -28.37 21.61 -19.08
CA ASP A 13 -27.70 21.94 -20.35
C ASP A 13 -26.65 23.06 -20.23
N GLN A 14 -26.88 24.04 -19.34
CA GLN A 14 -25.96 25.14 -19.14
C GLN A 14 -24.68 24.64 -18.43
N ASP A 15 -24.82 23.77 -17.44
CA ASP A 15 -23.69 23.17 -16.70
C ASP A 15 -22.89 22.25 -17.62
N LEU A 16 -23.56 21.42 -18.44
CA LEU A 16 -22.89 20.60 -19.46
C LEU A 16 -22.12 21.45 -20.47
N THR A 17 -22.71 22.56 -20.94
CA THR A 17 -22.03 23.46 -21.86
C THR A 17 -20.82 24.10 -21.20
N THR A 18 -20.95 24.57 -19.96
CA THR A 18 -19.84 25.13 -19.18
C THR A 18 -18.72 24.11 -18.97
N CYS A 19 -19.06 22.85 -18.68
CA CYS A 19 -18.08 21.77 -18.55
C CYS A 19 -17.33 21.55 -19.87
N ARG A 20 -18.05 21.44 -20.99
CA ARG A 20 -17.47 21.22 -22.33
C ARG A 20 -16.51 22.33 -22.71
N ASP A 21 -16.95 23.59 -22.58
CA ASP A 21 -16.13 24.77 -22.88
C ASP A 21 -14.88 24.79 -21.99
N THR A 22 -15.03 24.45 -20.71
CA THR A 22 -13.90 24.36 -19.77
C THR A 22 -12.92 23.27 -20.19
N VAL A 23 -13.40 22.08 -20.58
CA VAL A 23 -12.54 20.99 -21.06
C VAL A 23 -11.79 21.40 -22.33
N ASP A 24 -12.44 22.11 -23.27
CA ASP A 24 -11.79 22.56 -24.51
C ASP A 24 -10.72 23.63 -24.24
N VAL A 25 -10.97 24.56 -23.34
CA VAL A 25 -9.97 25.53 -22.88
C VAL A 25 -8.81 24.81 -22.17
N TYR A 26 -9.14 23.86 -21.29
CA TYR A 26 -8.16 23.07 -20.54
C TYR A 26 -7.23 22.27 -21.44
N ARG A 27 -7.77 21.60 -22.46
CA ARG A 27 -6.97 20.88 -23.49
C ARG A 27 -5.96 21.81 -24.14
N LYS A 28 -6.39 23.01 -24.58
CA LYS A 28 -5.54 23.98 -25.29
C LYS A 28 -4.48 24.60 -24.37
N GLN A 29 -4.86 25.00 -23.16
CA GLN A 29 -3.96 25.71 -22.24
C GLN A 29 -2.94 24.78 -21.59
N LYS A 30 -3.37 23.59 -21.18
CA LYS A 30 -2.52 22.63 -20.45
C LYS A 30 -1.86 21.60 -21.36
N GLN A 31 -2.21 21.55 -22.66
CA GLN A 31 -1.76 20.53 -23.62
C GLN A 31 -2.02 19.09 -23.14
N ARG A 32 -3.23 18.88 -22.60
CA ARG A 32 -3.65 17.61 -22.00
C ARG A 32 -4.82 17.03 -22.78
N GLU A 33 -4.68 15.76 -23.19
CA GLU A 33 -5.75 15.05 -23.90
C GLU A 33 -6.80 14.56 -22.89
N VAL A 34 -8.03 15.08 -23.00
CA VAL A 34 -9.20 14.69 -22.19
C VAL A 34 -10.31 14.24 -23.12
N GLU A 35 -10.85 13.05 -22.93
CA GLU A 35 -12.06 12.57 -23.61
C GLU A 35 -13.24 12.76 -22.66
N LEU A 36 -14.18 13.66 -22.99
CA LEU A 36 -15.36 13.92 -22.19
C LEU A 36 -16.53 13.07 -22.69
N VAL A 37 -17.15 12.31 -21.78
CA VAL A 37 -18.38 11.56 -22.02
C VAL A 37 -19.48 12.13 -21.15
N GLU A 38 -20.53 12.63 -21.80
CA GLU A 38 -21.66 13.32 -21.15
C GLU A 38 -22.83 12.36 -20.96
N CYS A 39 -23.45 12.39 -19.77
CA CYS A 39 -24.66 11.67 -19.41
C CYS A 39 -25.66 12.64 -18.80
N ARG A 40 -26.94 12.56 -19.22
CA ARG A 40 -27.99 13.48 -18.80
C ARG A 40 -28.95 12.88 -17.77
N SER A 41 -28.77 11.62 -17.43
CA SER A 41 -29.63 10.92 -16.49
C SER A 41 -28.91 9.71 -15.92
N VAL A 42 -29.43 9.15 -14.84
CA VAL A 42 -28.98 7.85 -14.29
C VAL A 42 -28.99 6.75 -15.34
N LYS A 43 -30.04 6.67 -16.15
CA LYS A 43 -30.17 5.66 -17.21
C LYS A 43 -29.08 5.82 -18.26
N ASP A 44 -28.84 7.04 -18.74
CA ASP A 44 -27.79 7.33 -19.73
C ASP A 44 -26.40 7.01 -19.16
N ALA A 45 -26.17 7.32 -17.87
CA ALA A 45 -24.96 6.96 -17.18
C ALA A 45 -24.77 5.41 -17.12
N TYR A 46 -25.81 4.65 -16.81
CA TYR A 46 -25.73 3.18 -16.76
C TYR A 46 -25.41 2.54 -18.11
N GLU A 47 -25.88 3.13 -19.21
CA GLU A 47 -25.60 2.65 -20.57
C GLU A 47 -24.16 2.92 -21.02
N LYS A 48 -23.55 4.02 -20.55
CA LYS A 48 -22.20 4.44 -20.97
C LYS A 48 -21.10 4.08 -19.97
N LEU A 49 -21.47 3.80 -18.71
CA LEU A 49 -20.53 3.54 -17.63
C LEU A 49 -19.82 2.20 -17.83
N ASP A 50 -18.51 2.25 -17.91
CA ASP A 50 -17.62 1.11 -17.90
C ASP A 50 -16.38 1.37 -17.04
N ASN A 51 -15.46 0.41 -16.92
CA ASN A 51 -14.26 0.56 -16.10
C ASN A 51 -13.12 1.30 -16.78
N SER A 52 -13.34 1.92 -17.93
CA SER A 52 -12.29 2.61 -18.70
C SER A 52 -12.16 4.11 -18.37
N PHE A 53 -13.02 4.64 -17.52
CA PHE A 53 -12.95 6.04 -17.09
C PHE A 53 -11.83 6.27 -16.07
N ASP A 54 -11.13 7.39 -16.23
CA ASP A 54 -10.09 7.86 -15.31
C ASP A 54 -10.63 8.80 -14.24
N GLY A 55 -11.90 9.25 -14.37
CA GLY A 55 -12.59 10.08 -13.40
C GLY A 55 -14.07 10.28 -13.74
N ALA A 56 -14.87 10.61 -12.73
CA ALA A 56 -16.28 10.96 -12.90
C ALA A 56 -16.66 12.20 -12.08
N ILE A 57 -17.39 13.13 -12.70
CA ILE A 57 -18.06 14.26 -12.03
C ILE A 57 -19.56 13.96 -12.07
N ILE A 58 -20.21 13.93 -10.92
CA ILE A 58 -21.62 13.54 -10.80
C ILE A 58 -22.38 14.62 -10.05
N ASP A 59 -23.45 15.15 -10.66
CA ASP A 59 -24.46 15.90 -9.92
C ASP A 59 -25.39 14.93 -9.18
N LEU A 60 -25.78 15.26 -7.98
CA LEU A 60 -26.73 14.46 -7.21
C LEU A 60 -28.15 14.67 -7.72
N LYS A 61 -28.51 15.88 -8.12
CA LYS A 61 -29.84 16.20 -8.60
C LYS A 61 -29.94 16.01 -10.12
N LEU A 62 -30.42 14.85 -10.55
CA LEU A 62 -30.61 14.47 -11.95
C LEU A 62 -32.09 14.36 -12.34
N ALA A 63 -32.99 14.64 -11.39
CA ALA A 63 -34.45 14.66 -11.54
C ALA A 63 -35.10 15.35 -10.32
N ASP A 64 -36.27 14.85 -9.90
CA ASP A 64 -37.11 15.53 -8.89
C ASP A 64 -36.70 15.27 -7.43
N GLN A 65 -36.05 14.14 -7.12
CA GLN A 65 -35.75 13.75 -5.73
C GLN A 65 -34.50 14.45 -5.17
N GLY A 66 -33.52 14.69 -6.04
CA GLY A 66 -32.33 15.48 -5.68
C GLY A 66 -31.15 14.67 -5.12
N ASP A 67 -31.21 13.32 -5.20
CA ASP A 67 -30.18 12.38 -4.74
C ASP A 67 -29.89 11.24 -5.73
N GLU A 68 -30.47 11.33 -6.93
CA GLU A 68 -30.39 10.27 -7.95
C GLU A 68 -28.94 9.97 -8.38
N GLY A 69 -28.04 10.95 -8.29
CA GLY A 69 -26.64 10.77 -8.58
C GLY A 69 -25.95 9.72 -7.68
N ASN A 70 -26.45 9.51 -6.45
CA ASN A 70 -25.96 8.43 -5.58
C ASN A 70 -26.16 7.04 -6.20
N GLN A 71 -27.19 6.85 -7.04
CA GLN A 71 -27.41 5.59 -7.76
C GLN A 71 -26.26 5.30 -8.75
N VAL A 72 -25.74 6.34 -9.41
CA VAL A 72 -24.58 6.20 -10.31
C VAL A 72 -23.33 5.83 -9.53
N VAL A 73 -23.11 6.47 -8.36
CA VAL A 73 -22.00 6.12 -7.48
C VAL A 73 -22.11 4.68 -6.97
N SER A 74 -23.30 4.27 -6.52
CA SER A 74 -23.57 2.89 -6.10
C SER A 74 -23.25 1.91 -7.22
N ARG A 75 -23.66 2.23 -8.45
CA ARG A 75 -23.36 1.38 -9.63
C ARG A 75 -21.86 1.25 -9.90
N ILE A 76 -21.08 2.33 -9.74
CA ILE A 76 -19.62 2.28 -9.87
C ILE A 76 -19.01 1.31 -8.85
N VAL A 77 -19.43 1.39 -7.59
CA VAL A 77 -18.92 0.55 -6.50
C VAL A 77 -19.36 -0.92 -6.66
N GLU A 78 -20.63 -1.16 -6.91
CA GLU A 78 -21.19 -2.51 -7.11
C GLU A 78 -20.60 -3.25 -8.32
N SER A 79 -20.25 -2.48 -9.37
CA SER A 79 -19.56 -3.02 -10.56
C SER A 79 -18.05 -3.17 -10.35
N HIS A 80 -17.54 -2.83 -9.18
CA HIS A 80 -16.10 -2.85 -8.84
C HIS A 80 -15.24 -1.98 -9.78
N PHE A 81 -15.81 -0.90 -10.32
CA PHE A 81 -15.06 0.03 -11.15
C PHE A 81 -14.20 0.93 -10.26
N ARG A 82 -12.93 1.01 -10.58
CA ARG A 82 -11.95 1.81 -9.86
C ARG A 82 -11.84 3.20 -10.48
N ILE A 83 -12.93 3.96 -10.39
CA ILE A 83 -13.07 5.29 -10.96
C ILE A 83 -13.10 6.31 -9.82
N PRO A 84 -12.15 7.25 -9.74
CA PRO A 84 -12.23 8.38 -8.82
C PRO A 84 -13.48 9.23 -9.10
N VAL A 85 -14.27 9.54 -8.07
CA VAL A 85 -15.54 10.27 -8.19
C VAL A 85 -15.47 11.59 -7.45
N ALA A 86 -15.87 12.68 -8.09
CA ALA A 86 -16.18 13.96 -7.48
C ALA A 86 -17.68 14.23 -7.59
N ILE A 87 -18.30 14.66 -6.50
CA ILE A 87 -19.66 15.18 -6.52
C ILE A 87 -19.61 16.69 -6.72
N LEU A 88 -20.36 17.21 -7.70
CA LEU A 88 -20.54 18.65 -7.92
C LEU A 88 -22.03 18.97 -7.99
N THR A 89 -22.58 19.50 -6.91
CA THR A 89 -24.02 19.60 -6.73
C THR A 89 -24.46 20.90 -6.02
N GLY A 90 -25.72 21.27 -6.18
CA GLY A 90 -26.35 22.32 -5.37
C GLY A 90 -26.69 21.87 -3.94
N THR A 91 -26.76 20.55 -3.68
CA THR A 91 -27.20 19.93 -2.42
C THR A 91 -26.16 18.96 -1.86
N PRO A 92 -24.99 19.43 -1.40
CA PRO A 92 -23.88 18.56 -0.98
C PRO A 92 -24.23 17.62 0.19
N ASP A 93 -25.16 18.02 1.06
CA ASP A 93 -25.59 17.22 2.21
C ASP A 93 -26.38 15.94 1.80
N ALA A 94 -26.80 15.83 0.55
CA ALA A 94 -27.47 14.64 0.00
C ALA A 94 -26.47 13.56 -0.48
N ALA A 95 -25.17 13.83 -0.46
CA ALA A 95 -24.15 12.85 -0.80
C ALA A 95 -24.12 11.73 0.23
N ASP A 96 -24.08 10.47 -0.24
CA ASP A 96 -23.98 9.31 0.64
C ASP A 96 -22.60 9.27 1.32
N PRO A 97 -22.50 9.37 2.66
CA PRO A 97 -21.24 9.36 3.37
C PRO A 97 -20.54 7.99 3.37
N GLY A 98 -21.20 6.93 2.90
CA GLY A 98 -20.63 5.58 2.80
C GLY A 98 -19.61 5.41 1.68
N PHE A 99 -19.48 6.38 0.77
CA PHE A 99 -18.56 6.31 -0.35
C PHE A 99 -17.34 7.23 -0.18
N ALA A 100 -16.20 6.73 -0.68
CA ALA A 100 -14.98 7.53 -0.76
C ALA A 100 -14.98 8.38 -2.04
N TYR A 101 -15.18 9.69 -1.89
CA TYR A 101 -15.08 10.66 -2.98
C TYR A 101 -13.72 11.35 -2.99
N ILE A 102 -13.33 11.90 -4.15
CA ILE A 102 -12.25 12.91 -4.21
C ILE A 102 -12.66 14.16 -3.41
N GLY A 103 -13.95 14.47 -3.44
CA GLY A 103 -14.58 15.52 -2.67
C GLY A 103 -16.04 15.69 -3.07
N VAL A 104 -16.79 16.31 -2.17
CA VAL A 104 -18.17 16.78 -2.40
C VAL A 104 -18.12 18.30 -2.46
N PHE A 105 -18.48 18.86 -3.61
CA PHE A 105 -18.34 20.28 -3.93
C PHE A 105 -19.72 20.90 -4.17
N LYS A 106 -19.94 22.10 -3.60
CA LYS A 106 -21.14 22.86 -3.87
C LYS A 106 -20.95 23.71 -5.12
N LYS A 107 -21.89 23.65 -6.04
CA LYS A 107 -21.89 24.52 -7.24
C LYS A 107 -21.82 25.97 -6.84
N GLY A 108 -20.90 26.74 -7.43
CA GLY A 108 -20.68 28.16 -7.17
C GLY A 108 -19.67 28.46 -6.05
N ASP A 109 -19.23 27.49 -5.27
CA ASP A 109 -18.20 27.72 -4.25
C ASP A 109 -16.82 27.92 -4.87
N PRO A 110 -15.91 28.68 -4.23
CA PRO A 110 -14.52 28.78 -4.66
C PRO A 110 -13.82 27.41 -4.70
N GLY A 111 -13.15 27.10 -5.80
CA GLY A 111 -12.46 25.82 -5.98
C GLY A 111 -13.37 24.63 -6.35
N ALA A 112 -14.66 24.89 -6.63
CA ALA A 112 -15.62 23.91 -7.13
C ALA A 112 -15.88 24.04 -8.65
N GLY A 113 -15.09 24.84 -9.37
CA GLY A 113 -15.19 24.98 -10.82
C GLY A 113 -14.69 23.72 -11.56
N TYR A 114 -15.21 23.50 -12.78
CA TYR A 114 -14.77 22.36 -13.59
C TYR A 114 -13.25 22.36 -13.85
N ALA A 115 -12.61 23.52 -13.98
CA ALA A 115 -11.17 23.62 -14.15
C ALA A 115 -10.41 23.13 -12.89
N ASP A 116 -10.91 23.47 -11.69
CA ASP A 116 -10.33 23.03 -10.43
C ASP A 116 -10.47 21.50 -10.27
N LEU A 117 -11.63 20.96 -10.63
CA LEU A 117 -11.87 19.52 -10.60
C LEU A 117 -10.98 18.77 -11.60
N LEU A 118 -10.83 19.30 -12.82
CA LEU A 118 -9.91 18.76 -13.82
C LEU A 118 -8.46 18.74 -13.32
N ASP A 119 -8.00 19.79 -12.65
CA ASP A 119 -6.63 19.81 -12.07
C ASP A 119 -6.49 18.78 -10.94
N ARG A 120 -7.51 18.55 -10.11
CA ARG A 120 -7.54 17.49 -9.08
C ARG A 120 -7.46 16.09 -9.71
N PHE A 121 -8.32 15.81 -10.69
CA PHE A 121 -8.30 14.54 -11.43
C PHE A 121 -6.97 14.32 -12.14
N TRP A 122 -6.42 15.36 -12.76
CA TRP A 122 -5.12 15.26 -13.40
C TRP A 122 -4.00 15.02 -12.40
N GLY A 123 -4.08 15.57 -11.20
CA GLY A 123 -3.18 15.26 -10.10
C GLY A 123 -3.20 13.76 -9.79
N ILE A 124 -4.37 13.15 -9.65
CA ILE A 124 -4.53 11.71 -9.42
C ILE A 124 -3.99 10.90 -10.62
N HIS A 125 -4.34 11.29 -11.85
CA HIS A 125 -3.86 10.62 -13.05
C HIS A 125 -2.33 10.63 -13.16
N ASN A 126 -1.69 11.74 -12.77
CA ASN A 126 -0.23 11.88 -12.77
C ASN A 126 0.47 10.99 -11.75
N THR A 127 -0.20 10.58 -10.65
CA THR A 127 0.36 9.56 -9.74
C THR A 127 0.50 8.20 -10.40
N GLY A 128 -0.18 7.97 -11.51
CA GLY A 128 -0.28 6.66 -12.15
C GLY A 128 -1.40 5.77 -11.59
N LEU A 129 -2.16 6.23 -10.58
CA LEU A 129 -3.16 5.40 -9.92
C LEU A 129 -4.15 4.76 -10.90
N THR A 130 -4.74 5.52 -11.82
CA THR A 130 -5.68 4.99 -12.83
C THR A 130 -4.97 4.19 -13.92
N ARG A 131 -3.70 4.51 -14.24
CA ARG A 131 -2.88 3.72 -15.17
C ARG A 131 -2.43 2.37 -14.60
N ILE A 132 -2.37 2.25 -13.28
CA ILE A 132 -2.04 1.00 -12.60
C ILE A 132 -3.30 0.21 -12.29
N MET A 133 -4.26 0.83 -11.60
CA MET A 133 -5.42 0.19 -11.01
C MET A 133 -6.69 0.29 -11.85
N GLY A 134 -6.77 1.21 -12.81
CA GLY A 134 -7.95 1.42 -13.66
C GLY A 134 -8.22 0.24 -14.59
N GLY A 135 -9.39 0.21 -15.21
CA GLY A 135 -9.80 -0.91 -16.08
C GLY A 135 -9.00 -1.04 -17.38
N ARG A 136 -8.19 -0.02 -17.73
CA ARG A 136 -7.20 -0.05 -18.81
C ARG A 136 -5.76 -0.02 -18.27
N GLY A 137 -5.60 -0.29 -16.98
CA GLY A 137 -4.31 -0.22 -16.31
C GLY A 137 -3.47 -1.48 -16.47
N ILE A 138 -2.19 -1.38 -16.09
CA ILE A 138 -1.21 -2.46 -16.26
C ILE A 138 -1.59 -3.74 -15.50
N ILE A 139 -2.30 -3.63 -14.38
CA ILE A 139 -2.77 -4.79 -13.61
C ILE A 139 -3.77 -5.60 -14.44
N GLU A 140 -4.79 -4.94 -15.02
CA GLU A 140 -5.80 -5.61 -15.86
C GLU A 140 -5.19 -6.19 -17.13
N GLU A 141 -4.29 -5.47 -17.77
CA GLU A 141 -3.55 -5.95 -18.95
C GLU A 141 -2.75 -7.21 -18.61
N THR A 142 -2.00 -7.17 -17.51
CA THR A 142 -1.19 -8.30 -17.06
C THR A 142 -2.05 -9.50 -16.67
N LEU A 143 -3.13 -9.30 -15.91
CA LEU A 143 -4.05 -10.38 -15.54
C LEU A 143 -4.71 -11.01 -16.77
N ASN A 144 -5.08 -10.21 -17.76
CA ASN A 144 -5.63 -10.71 -19.02
C ASN A 144 -4.60 -11.57 -19.78
N LYS A 145 -3.34 -11.12 -19.84
CA LYS A 145 -2.24 -11.88 -20.41
C LYS A 145 -2.01 -13.20 -19.66
N VAL A 146 -1.92 -13.16 -18.35
CA VAL A 146 -1.76 -14.34 -17.48
C VAL A 146 -2.91 -15.32 -17.68
N PHE A 147 -4.15 -14.83 -17.74
CA PHE A 147 -5.32 -15.66 -17.98
C PHE A 147 -5.22 -16.42 -19.31
N ARG A 148 -4.90 -15.70 -20.40
CA ARG A 148 -4.89 -16.25 -21.76
C ARG A 148 -3.67 -17.12 -22.05
N GLU A 149 -2.49 -16.69 -21.61
CA GLU A 149 -1.23 -17.34 -22.00
C GLU A 149 -0.76 -18.40 -21.00
N ASN A 150 -1.14 -18.27 -19.72
CA ASN A 150 -0.67 -19.15 -18.66
C ASN A 150 -1.75 -20.06 -18.10
N LEU A 151 -2.93 -19.52 -17.73
CA LEU A 151 -3.96 -20.28 -17.03
C LEU A 151 -4.85 -21.08 -17.99
N LEU A 152 -5.41 -20.42 -18.99
CA LEU A 152 -6.36 -21.05 -19.93
C LEU A 152 -5.75 -22.22 -20.71
N PRO A 153 -4.51 -22.20 -21.19
CA PRO A 153 -3.88 -23.35 -21.83
C PRO A 153 -3.74 -24.58 -20.92
N GLN A 154 -3.76 -24.38 -19.60
CA GLN A 154 -3.68 -25.45 -18.59
C GLN A 154 -5.04 -25.80 -17.96
N LYS A 155 -6.15 -25.37 -18.58
CA LYS A 155 -7.51 -25.49 -18.02
C LYS A 155 -7.85 -26.92 -17.56
N ASP A 156 -7.44 -27.94 -18.32
CA ASP A 156 -7.81 -29.34 -18.01
C ASP A 156 -7.19 -29.79 -16.67
N LYS A 157 -6.00 -29.31 -16.34
CA LYS A 157 -5.37 -29.56 -15.03
C LYS A 157 -6.11 -28.84 -13.91
N TRP A 158 -6.49 -27.56 -14.15
CA TRP A 158 -7.21 -26.77 -13.15
C TRP A 158 -8.62 -27.34 -12.91
N VAL A 159 -9.28 -27.85 -13.95
CA VAL A 159 -10.57 -28.55 -13.83
C VAL A 159 -10.42 -29.79 -12.96
N ALA A 160 -9.44 -30.67 -13.26
CA ALA A 160 -9.22 -31.89 -12.48
C ALA A 160 -8.89 -31.59 -11.00
N TYR A 161 -8.11 -30.55 -10.71
CA TYR A 161 -7.86 -30.13 -9.33
C TYR A 161 -9.11 -29.55 -8.66
N GLY A 162 -9.94 -28.79 -9.40
CA GLY A 162 -11.18 -28.21 -8.90
C GLY A 162 -12.22 -29.27 -8.55
N GLU A 163 -12.32 -30.35 -9.32
CA GLU A 163 -13.17 -31.51 -9.01
C GLU A 163 -12.78 -32.20 -7.70
N THR A 164 -11.49 -32.17 -7.34
CA THR A 164 -10.99 -32.77 -6.11
C THR A 164 -11.14 -31.82 -4.92
N ASP A 165 -10.74 -30.55 -5.08
CA ASP A 165 -10.76 -29.52 -4.03
C ASP A 165 -10.82 -28.12 -4.66
N SER A 166 -12.04 -27.59 -4.81
CA SER A 166 -12.30 -26.27 -5.40
C SER A 166 -11.63 -25.14 -4.62
N SER A 167 -11.75 -25.13 -3.29
CA SER A 167 -11.20 -24.06 -2.45
C SER A 167 -9.67 -23.99 -2.52
N ARG A 168 -9.00 -25.14 -2.55
CA ARG A 168 -7.55 -25.21 -2.72
C ARG A 168 -7.13 -24.75 -4.11
N THR A 169 -7.91 -25.09 -5.12
CA THR A 169 -7.66 -24.71 -6.52
C THR A 169 -7.79 -23.20 -6.70
N GLU A 170 -8.84 -22.57 -6.16
CA GLU A 170 -9.01 -21.11 -6.17
C GLU A 170 -7.81 -20.39 -5.52
N LYS A 171 -7.39 -20.88 -4.35
CA LYS A 171 -6.19 -20.30 -3.67
C LYS A 171 -4.92 -20.49 -4.50
N ALA A 172 -4.79 -21.59 -5.22
CA ALA A 172 -3.64 -21.84 -6.09
C ALA A 172 -3.64 -20.90 -7.30
N LEU A 173 -4.78 -20.71 -7.95
CA LEU A 173 -4.95 -19.75 -9.05
C LEU A 173 -4.67 -18.32 -8.62
N LEU A 174 -5.17 -17.91 -7.44
CA LEU A 174 -4.88 -16.60 -6.87
C LEU A 174 -3.38 -16.39 -6.65
N ARG A 175 -2.69 -17.37 -6.04
CA ARG A 175 -1.23 -17.28 -5.86
C ARG A 175 -0.49 -17.20 -7.19
N HIS A 176 -0.94 -17.93 -8.20
CA HIS A 176 -0.33 -17.90 -9.52
C HIS A 176 -0.47 -16.53 -10.17
N ALA A 177 -1.67 -15.93 -10.14
CA ALA A 177 -1.92 -14.59 -10.65
C ALA A 177 -1.07 -13.52 -9.92
N LEU A 178 -1.05 -13.56 -8.57
CA LEU A 178 -0.27 -12.62 -7.76
C LEU A 178 1.24 -12.73 -8.04
N ASN A 179 1.76 -13.94 -8.21
CA ASN A 179 3.19 -14.12 -8.51
C ASN A 179 3.57 -13.51 -9.88
N HIS A 180 2.69 -13.57 -10.88
CA HIS A 180 2.92 -12.89 -12.15
C HIS A 180 2.87 -11.37 -12.03
N LEU A 181 1.96 -10.83 -11.19
CA LEU A 181 1.92 -9.39 -10.92
C LEU A 181 3.20 -8.92 -10.20
N LEU A 182 3.72 -9.72 -9.27
CA LEU A 182 4.97 -9.39 -8.58
C LEU A 182 6.17 -9.28 -9.53
N GLN A 183 6.18 -10.05 -10.64
CA GLN A 183 7.24 -9.95 -11.65
C GLN A 183 7.31 -8.56 -12.33
N LEU A 184 6.23 -7.77 -12.29
CA LEU A 184 6.27 -6.38 -12.79
C LEU A 184 7.23 -5.49 -11.97
N LEU A 185 7.62 -5.92 -10.77
CA LEU A 185 8.50 -5.20 -9.86
C LEU A 185 9.92 -5.76 -9.81
N ASP A 186 10.18 -6.93 -10.44
CA ASP A 186 11.46 -7.65 -10.31
C ASP A 186 12.65 -6.90 -10.97
N ASP A 187 12.37 -6.04 -11.95
CA ASP A 187 13.39 -5.28 -12.69
C ASP A 187 13.64 -3.87 -12.12
N ASP A 188 12.92 -3.47 -11.05
CA ASP A 188 13.01 -2.14 -10.48
C ASP A 188 14.16 -2.05 -9.46
N GLY A 189 15.17 -1.26 -9.80
CA GLY A 189 16.25 -0.83 -8.89
C GLY A 189 15.95 0.45 -8.14
N ASP A 190 14.72 0.95 -8.17
CA ASP A 190 14.31 2.23 -7.60
C ASP A 190 14.17 2.19 -6.07
N ARG A 191 14.20 3.38 -5.46
CA ARG A 191 14.01 3.54 -4.02
C ARG A 191 12.53 3.54 -3.69
N CYS A 192 12.13 2.72 -2.71
CA CYS A 192 10.77 2.70 -2.18
C CYS A 192 10.45 3.96 -1.36
N PHE A 193 9.19 4.39 -1.42
CA PHE A 193 8.65 5.38 -0.48
C PHE A 193 8.35 4.75 0.88
N PRO A 194 8.37 5.51 1.99
CA PRO A 194 8.08 5.01 3.33
C PRO A 194 6.73 4.27 3.44
N GLU A 195 5.72 4.73 2.70
CA GLU A 195 4.37 4.16 2.70
C GLU A 195 4.33 2.73 2.17
N GLU A 196 5.25 2.35 1.25
CA GLU A 196 5.30 1.00 0.66
C GLU A 196 5.74 -0.08 1.68
N VAL A 197 6.38 0.35 2.78
CA VAL A 197 6.78 -0.56 3.86
C VAL A 197 5.56 -1.15 4.58
N TYR A 198 4.40 -0.52 4.47
CA TYR A 198 3.23 -0.86 5.27
C TYR A 198 1.97 -1.12 4.44
N LEU A 199 1.12 -1.97 5.00
CA LEU A 199 -0.27 -2.15 4.60
C LEU A 199 -1.15 -1.53 5.70
N THR A 200 -1.95 -0.50 5.36
CA THR A 200 -2.84 0.18 6.30
C THR A 200 -4.11 0.65 5.61
N PRO A 201 -5.32 0.32 6.11
CA PRO A 201 -5.54 -0.78 7.04
C PRO A 201 -5.21 -2.13 6.38
N PRO A 202 -4.79 -3.14 7.15
CA PRO A 202 -4.63 -4.49 6.60
C PRO A 202 -6.00 -5.07 6.18
N LEU A 203 -6.01 -5.89 5.13
CA LEU A 203 -7.26 -6.50 4.61
C LEU A 203 -8.00 -7.37 5.64
N THR A 204 -7.31 -7.85 6.66
CA THR A 204 -7.88 -8.64 7.74
C THR A 204 -7.24 -8.25 9.06
N GLU A 205 -8.01 -8.34 10.15
CA GLU A 205 -7.53 -8.10 11.52
C GLU A 205 -6.70 -9.26 12.10
N LYS A 206 -6.41 -10.29 11.28
CA LYS A 206 -5.63 -11.45 11.72
C LYS A 206 -4.19 -11.07 12.01
N ILE A 207 -3.68 -11.57 13.13
CA ILE A 207 -2.27 -11.45 13.51
C ILE A 207 -1.41 -12.22 12.51
N ARG A 208 -0.35 -11.58 12.04
CA ARG A 208 0.62 -12.15 11.08
C ARG A 208 2.04 -11.72 11.46
N THR A 209 3.04 -12.41 10.95
CA THR A 209 4.42 -11.92 11.02
C THR A 209 4.50 -10.52 10.44
N GLY A 210 5.06 -9.57 11.20
CA GLY A 210 5.13 -8.17 10.80
C GLY A 210 3.88 -7.34 11.15
N SER A 211 2.86 -7.90 11.85
CA SER A 211 1.79 -7.10 12.43
C SER A 211 2.35 -6.14 13.46
N VAL A 212 2.02 -4.85 13.32
CA VAL A 212 2.36 -3.82 14.31
C VAL A 212 1.17 -3.69 15.26
N VAL A 213 1.41 -3.91 16.54
CA VAL A 213 0.40 -3.87 17.59
C VAL A 213 0.73 -2.81 18.62
N LYS A 214 -0.29 -2.14 19.14
CA LYS A 214 -0.18 -1.12 20.18
C LYS A 214 -0.63 -1.69 21.51
N GLU A 215 0.11 -1.40 22.57
CA GLU A 215 -0.31 -1.77 23.91
C GLU A 215 -1.47 -0.88 24.39
N LYS A 216 -2.53 -1.48 24.94
CA LYS A 216 -3.73 -0.75 25.38
C LYS A 216 -3.48 0.24 26.53
N SER A 217 -2.49 -0.06 27.37
CA SER A 217 -2.15 0.74 28.55
C SER A 217 -1.14 1.85 28.29
N SER A 218 -0.55 1.88 27.10
CA SER A 218 0.51 2.85 26.74
C SER A 218 0.50 3.12 25.21
N ASP A 219 1.36 4.04 24.77
CA ASP A 219 1.59 4.26 23.33
C ASP A 219 2.70 3.35 22.75
N GLN A 220 3.21 2.41 23.54
CA GLN A 220 4.27 1.51 23.11
C GLN A 220 3.78 0.57 22.03
N ARG A 221 4.59 0.38 20.99
CA ARG A 221 4.30 -0.47 19.84
C ARG A 221 5.31 -1.59 19.72
N PHE A 222 4.83 -2.70 19.17
CA PHE A 222 5.57 -3.95 19.00
C PHE A 222 5.29 -4.54 17.63
N VAL A 223 6.22 -5.35 17.15
CA VAL A 223 6.05 -6.14 15.94
C VAL A 223 5.96 -7.61 16.29
N VAL A 224 4.98 -8.30 15.72
CA VAL A 224 4.84 -9.76 15.84
C VAL A 224 5.89 -10.45 14.96
N MET A 225 6.66 -11.35 15.55
CA MET A 225 7.82 -11.99 14.92
C MET A 225 7.71 -13.50 14.77
N ASN A 226 6.57 -14.10 15.15
CA ASN A 226 6.37 -15.53 14.91
C ASN A 226 6.54 -15.90 13.43
N PRO A 227 7.06 -17.09 13.10
CA PRO A 227 6.99 -17.64 11.76
C PRO A 227 5.54 -17.65 11.25
N ALA A 228 5.34 -17.35 9.97
CA ALA A 228 4.00 -17.27 9.39
C ALA A 228 3.21 -18.59 9.51
N CYS A 229 3.89 -19.74 9.44
CA CYS A 229 3.29 -21.07 9.58
C CYS A 229 2.72 -21.33 10.99
N ASP A 230 3.25 -20.64 12.01
CA ASP A 230 2.80 -20.82 13.40
C ASP A 230 1.52 -20.02 13.70
N LEU A 231 1.29 -18.93 12.96
CA LEU A 231 0.14 -18.04 13.11
C LEU A 231 -1.06 -18.45 12.22
N VAL A 232 -0.92 -19.49 11.39
CA VAL A 232 -2.02 -19.99 10.55
C VAL A 232 -3.04 -20.71 11.42
N ILE A 233 -4.28 -20.21 11.41
CA ILE A 233 -5.42 -20.89 12.02
C ILE A 233 -5.74 -22.13 11.15
N ARG A 234 -5.72 -23.29 11.76
CA ARG A 234 -6.01 -24.59 11.14
C ARG A 234 -7.50 -24.91 11.21
N ASP A 235 -7.89 -26.01 10.61
CA ASP A 235 -9.30 -26.47 10.56
C ASP A 235 -9.88 -26.74 11.96
N ASN A 236 -9.04 -27.03 12.96
CA ASN A 236 -9.45 -27.15 14.36
C ASN A 236 -9.64 -25.81 15.10
N GLY A 237 -9.43 -24.68 14.39
CA GLY A 237 -9.55 -23.34 14.97
C GLY A 237 -8.32 -22.84 15.77
N GLU A 238 -7.25 -23.64 15.83
CA GLU A 238 -6.04 -23.33 16.60
C GLU A 238 -4.85 -22.99 15.70
N CYS A 239 -3.90 -22.21 16.23
CA CYS A 239 -2.58 -21.98 15.66
C CYS A 239 -1.60 -23.08 16.06
N ASN A 240 -0.47 -23.17 15.34
CA ASN A 240 0.62 -24.09 15.73
C ASN A 240 1.36 -23.70 17.02
N THR A 241 1.15 -22.47 17.47
CA THR A 241 1.81 -21.92 18.65
C THR A 241 0.79 -21.44 19.65
N ASP A 242 1.06 -21.66 20.92
CA ASP A 242 0.36 -21.09 22.06
C ASP A 242 0.99 -19.76 22.52
N ARG A 243 2.11 -19.35 21.87
CA ARG A 243 2.89 -18.17 22.25
C ARG A 243 3.01 -17.19 21.09
N ILE A 244 2.75 -15.92 21.38
CA ILE A 244 2.98 -14.81 20.47
C ILE A 244 4.31 -14.15 20.81
N LEU A 245 5.20 -14.12 19.82
CA LEU A 245 6.52 -13.51 19.90
C LEU A 245 6.44 -12.07 19.44
N ILE A 246 6.81 -11.12 20.30
CA ILE A 246 6.78 -9.70 19.98
C ILE A 246 8.13 -9.05 20.26
N VAL A 247 8.47 -8.04 19.46
CA VAL A 247 9.65 -7.20 19.64
C VAL A 247 9.23 -5.75 19.72
N GLU A 248 9.76 -5.04 20.73
CA GLU A 248 9.48 -3.64 20.98
C GLU A 248 10.09 -2.72 19.94
N ILE A 249 9.37 -1.63 19.63
CA ILE A 249 9.83 -0.55 18.76
C ILE A 249 10.32 0.59 19.66
N ASP A 250 11.60 0.91 19.59
CA ASP A 250 12.18 2.09 20.23
C ASP A 250 11.93 3.34 19.38
N SER A 251 11.60 4.46 20.02
CA SER A 251 11.47 5.72 19.31
C SER A 251 12.84 6.24 18.85
N GLN A 252 12.84 7.09 17.82
CA GLN A 252 14.07 7.75 17.37
C GLN A 252 14.70 8.59 18.47
N THR A 253 13.91 9.27 19.29
CA THR A 253 14.39 10.08 20.42
C THR A 253 15.04 9.23 21.50
N SER A 254 14.54 8.02 21.74
CA SER A 254 15.15 7.06 22.65
C SER A 254 16.51 6.57 22.16
N LEU A 255 16.66 6.33 20.86
CA LEU A 255 17.92 5.88 20.27
C LEU A 255 18.96 7.01 20.11
N PHE A 256 18.51 8.23 19.94
CA PHE A 256 19.31 9.41 19.72
C PHE A 256 18.90 10.58 20.65
N PRO A 257 19.09 10.43 21.97
CA PRO A 257 18.56 11.40 22.95
C PRO A 257 19.15 12.82 22.82
N GLY A 258 20.27 12.98 22.14
CA GLY A 258 20.92 14.29 21.91
C GLY A 258 20.65 14.89 20.53
N HIS A 259 19.80 14.29 19.71
CA HIS A 259 19.53 14.80 18.37
C HIS A 259 18.30 15.72 18.38
N PRO A 260 18.41 17.00 17.99
CA PRO A 260 17.28 17.89 17.86
C PRO A 260 16.40 17.48 16.70
N ALA A 261 15.11 17.83 16.75
CA ALA A 261 14.16 17.54 15.66
C ALA A 261 14.53 18.27 14.33
N THR A 262 15.17 19.43 14.44
CA THR A 262 15.64 20.26 13.32
C THR A 262 17.05 20.77 13.60
N GLY A 263 17.78 21.15 12.55
CA GLY A 263 19.12 21.75 12.73
C GLY A 263 20.22 20.75 13.07
N LEU A 264 20.11 19.50 12.64
CA LEU A 264 21.12 18.46 12.85
C LEU A 264 22.50 18.86 12.31
N SER A 265 23.56 18.62 13.08
CA SER A 265 24.95 18.70 12.63
C SER A 265 25.26 17.62 11.58
N ASN A 266 26.34 17.79 10.81
CA ASN A 266 26.77 16.81 9.81
C ASN A 266 27.09 15.43 10.42
N SER A 267 27.62 15.40 11.65
CA SER A 267 27.86 14.13 12.35
C SER A 267 26.55 13.43 12.70
N GLN A 268 25.59 14.16 13.26
CA GLN A 268 24.27 13.62 13.62
C GLN A 268 23.50 13.10 12.39
N LYS A 269 23.59 13.82 11.25
CA LYS A 269 23.01 13.34 9.97
C LYS A 269 23.62 12.01 9.52
N LYS A 270 24.95 11.87 9.62
CA LYS A 270 25.64 10.61 9.29
C LYS A 270 25.25 9.46 10.21
N ASP A 271 25.05 9.75 11.50
CA ASP A 271 24.61 8.73 12.46
C ASP A 271 23.18 8.24 12.17
N LEU A 272 22.27 9.17 11.85
CA LEU A 272 20.91 8.82 11.40
C LEU A 272 20.93 8.05 10.09
N GLU A 273 21.74 8.48 9.11
CA GLU A 273 21.88 7.77 7.83
C GLU A 273 22.32 6.31 8.01
N LYS A 274 23.29 6.07 8.89
CA LYS A 274 23.70 4.70 9.25
C LYS A 274 22.56 3.91 9.86
N ALA A 275 21.78 4.54 10.76
CA ALA A 275 20.64 3.88 11.39
C ALA A 275 19.52 3.56 10.38
N TYR A 276 19.17 4.50 9.51
CA TYR A 276 18.14 4.29 8.47
C TYR A 276 18.57 3.28 7.41
N LYS A 277 19.86 3.12 7.17
CA LYS A 277 20.42 2.05 6.34
C LYS A 277 20.60 0.73 7.10
N ASN A 278 20.09 0.61 8.31
CA ASN A 278 20.24 -0.57 9.18
C ASN A 278 21.70 -0.96 9.47
N ASN A 279 22.64 0.01 9.41
CA ASN A 279 24.08 -0.20 9.59
C ASN A 279 24.61 0.31 10.96
N LYS A 280 23.72 0.80 11.85
CA LYS A 280 24.12 1.28 13.17
C LYS A 280 24.44 0.12 14.11
N SER A 281 23.61 -0.92 14.09
CA SER A 281 23.76 -2.09 14.94
C SER A 281 23.01 -3.30 14.33
N ALA A 282 23.52 -4.51 14.57
CA ALA A 282 22.87 -5.73 14.13
C ALA A 282 21.54 -6.02 14.83
N TYR A 283 21.28 -5.40 15.99
CA TYR A 283 20.05 -5.63 16.76
C TYR A 283 18.96 -4.56 16.56
N TYR A 284 19.20 -3.59 15.69
CA TYR A 284 18.19 -2.62 15.28
C TYR A 284 17.77 -2.82 13.83
N HIS A 285 16.47 -2.67 13.59
CA HIS A 285 15.89 -2.56 12.25
C HIS A 285 15.01 -1.33 12.17
N TRP A 286 15.29 -0.45 11.21
CA TRP A 286 14.56 0.80 11.05
C TRP A 286 13.20 0.57 10.39
N LEU A 287 12.18 1.22 10.94
CA LEU A 287 10.83 1.32 10.43
C LEU A 287 10.55 2.80 10.12
N PRO A 288 10.33 3.18 8.84
CA PRO A 288 10.14 4.58 8.48
C PRO A 288 8.86 5.17 9.07
N ARG A 289 8.88 6.49 9.30
CA ARG A 289 7.70 7.24 9.71
C ARG A 289 6.82 7.53 8.49
N THR A 290 5.50 7.47 8.69
CA THR A 290 4.44 7.87 7.75
C THR A 290 3.40 8.71 8.48
N ASP A 291 2.36 9.18 7.81
CA ASP A 291 1.26 9.94 8.44
C ASP A 291 0.40 9.09 9.38
N PHE A 292 0.37 7.77 9.19
CA PHE A 292 -0.42 6.82 9.99
C PHE A 292 0.40 6.02 10.99
N PHE A 293 1.74 6.10 10.92
CA PHE A 293 2.64 5.35 11.81
C PHE A 293 3.90 6.16 12.10
N GLU A 294 4.23 6.34 13.38
CA GLU A 294 5.38 7.16 13.79
C GLU A 294 6.74 6.55 13.47
N GLY A 295 6.77 5.29 13.05
CA GLY A 295 8.02 4.59 12.80
C GLY A 295 8.82 4.32 14.08
N GLY A 296 10.12 4.07 13.90
CA GLY A 296 11.05 3.82 15.00
C GLY A 296 12.10 2.77 14.65
N PHE A 297 12.61 2.12 15.67
CA PHE A 297 13.65 1.10 15.54
C PHE A 297 13.24 -0.15 16.28
N LEU A 298 12.98 -1.21 15.55
CA LEU A 298 12.71 -2.52 16.12
C LEU A 298 13.96 -3.01 16.83
N ASN A 299 13.88 -3.23 18.16
CA ASN A 299 15.00 -3.62 18.99
C ASN A 299 14.96 -5.12 19.29
N PHE A 300 15.72 -5.92 18.56
CA PHE A 300 15.73 -7.38 18.72
C PHE A 300 16.14 -7.86 20.12
N ARG A 301 16.76 -6.99 20.93
CA ARG A 301 17.10 -7.30 22.32
C ARG A 301 15.92 -7.19 23.28
N LYS A 302 14.83 -6.52 22.86
CA LYS A 302 13.59 -6.35 23.62
C LYS A 302 12.53 -7.31 23.10
N LEU A 303 12.86 -8.59 23.14
CA LEU A 303 12.01 -9.69 22.72
C LEU A 303 11.17 -10.17 23.92
N SER A 304 9.87 -10.39 23.68
CA SER A 304 8.97 -10.96 24.66
C SER A 304 8.11 -12.07 24.03
N SER A 305 7.70 -13.03 24.84
CA SER A 305 6.83 -14.13 24.45
C SER A 305 5.64 -14.18 25.41
N LEU A 306 4.43 -14.10 24.87
CA LEU A 306 3.18 -14.02 25.64
C LEU A 306 2.26 -15.17 25.24
N SER A 307 1.38 -15.62 26.12
CA SER A 307 0.28 -16.48 25.72
C SER A 307 -0.70 -15.73 24.82
N SER A 308 -1.51 -16.44 24.05
CA SER A 308 -2.53 -15.82 23.20
C SER A 308 -3.54 -15.00 24.03
N GLU A 309 -3.84 -15.43 25.25
CA GLU A 309 -4.74 -14.72 26.18
C GLU A 309 -4.10 -13.41 26.66
N GLU A 310 -2.87 -13.46 27.19
CA GLU A 310 -2.12 -12.26 27.61
C GLU A 310 -1.95 -11.27 26.47
N PHE A 311 -1.72 -11.75 25.26
CA PHE A 311 -1.59 -10.91 24.09
C PHE A 311 -2.90 -10.19 23.77
N ASN A 312 -4.02 -10.91 23.72
CA ASN A 312 -5.33 -10.32 23.40
C ASN A 312 -5.82 -9.34 24.49
N GLU A 313 -5.43 -9.56 25.75
CA GLU A 313 -5.73 -8.63 26.85
C GLU A 313 -4.93 -7.34 26.74
N ARG A 314 -3.64 -7.42 26.38
CA ARG A 314 -2.71 -6.28 26.41
C ARG A 314 -2.71 -5.44 25.15
N PHE A 315 -2.97 -6.02 23.99
CA PHE A 315 -2.78 -5.32 22.70
C PHE A 315 -4.07 -5.05 21.97
N GLU A 316 -4.07 -3.94 21.23
CA GLU A 316 -5.09 -3.63 20.24
C GLU A 316 -4.94 -4.53 19.02
N LYS A 317 -6.00 -4.62 18.19
CA LYS A 317 -5.91 -5.26 16.88
C LYS A 317 -4.93 -4.51 15.99
N PRO A 318 -4.20 -5.19 15.09
CA PRO A 318 -3.22 -4.54 14.24
C PRO A 318 -3.89 -3.59 13.25
N ALA A 319 -3.56 -2.29 13.34
CA ALA A 319 -3.98 -1.28 12.37
C ALA A 319 -2.96 -1.13 11.22
N VAL A 320 -1.74 -1.62 11.42
CA VAL A 320 -0.63 -1.55 10.47
C VAL A 320 0.03 -2.93 10.35
N GLN A 321 0.35 -3.32 9.13
CA GLN A 321 1.08 -4.55 8.80
C GLN A 321 2.31 -4.18 7.97
N ILE A 322 3.48 -4.67 8.35
CA ILE A 322 4.67 -4.54 7.49
C ILE A 322 4.46 -5.41 6.24
N SER A 323 4.71 -4.86 5.06
CA SER A 323 4.46 -5.57 3.81
C SER A 323 5.42 -6.76 3.62
N PRO A 324 5.02 -7.82 2.91
CA PRO A 324 5.78 -9.08 2.85
C PRO A 324 7.23 -8.95 2.37
N SER A 325 7.52 -8.00 1.48
CA SER A 325 8.87 -7.75 0.97
C SER A 325 9.82 -7.31 2.08
N PHE A 326 9.36 -6.39 2.93
CA PHE A 326 10.14 -5.84 4.03
C PHE A 326 10.17 -6.77 5.26
N VAL A 327 9.10 -7.55 5.48
CA VAL A 327 9.10 -8.62 6.50
C VAL A 327 10.24 -9.62 6.28
N LYS A 328 10.53 -9.98 5.03
CA LYS A 328 11.62 -10.92 4.71
C LYS A 328 12.98 -10.43 5.21
N ASP A 329 13.33 -9.16 4.94
CA ASP A 329 14.60 -8.58 5.42
C ASP A 329 14.61 -8.48 6.93
N MET A 330 13.52 -7.98 7.53
CA MET A 330 13.39 -7.88 8.99
C MET A 330 13.61 -9.23 9.68
N VAL A 331 12.96 -10.30 9.22
CA VAL A 331 13.11 -11.66 9.78
C VAL A 331 14.51 -12.20 9.54
N ALA A 332 15.11 -11.98 8.37
CA ALA A 332 16.48 -12.39 8.08
C ALA A 332 17.47 -11.73 9.04
N ARG A 333 17.34 -10.43 9.30
CA ARG A 333 18.18 -9.70 10.24
C ARG A 333 17.97 -10.16 11.69
N PHE A 334 16.73 -10.38 12.10
CA PHE A 334 16.39 -10.93 13.41
C PHE A 334 17.06 -12.30 13.61
N SER A 335 16.90 -13.20 12.67
CA SER A 335 17.50 -14.54 12.71
C SER A 335 19.03 -14.47 12.73
N ALA A 336 19.63 -13.63 11.89
CA ALA A 336 21.08 -13.42 11.86
C ALA A 336 21.61 -12.86 13.19
N TYR A 337 20.83 -11.97 13.86
CA TYR A 337 21.22 -11.46 15.17
C TYR A 337 21.31 -12.55 16.23
N TYR A 338 20.33 -13.44 16.32
CA TYR A 338 20.30 -14.53 17.31
C TYR A 338 21.17 -15.72 16.94
N ALA A 339 21.45 -15.94 15.65
CA ALA A 339 22.34 -17.01 15.17
C ALA A 339 23.83 -16.69 15.36
N ARG A 340 24.18 -15.46 15.78
CA ARG A 340 25.60 -15.10 15.96
C ARG A 340 26.25 -15.93 17.06
N GLN A 341 27.34 -16.55 16.70
CA GLN A 341 28.23 -17.21 17.67
C GLN A 341 29.47 -16.34 17.87
N GLY A 342 29.79 -16.07 19.12
CA GLY A 342 31.04 -15.41 19.46
C GLY A 342 32.21 -16.35 19.22
N GLN A 343 33.31 -15.80 18.70
CA GLN A 343 34.61 -16.48 18.69
C GLN A 343 35.61 -15.56 19.43
N PRO A 344 36.69 -16.08 19.97
CA PRO A 344 37.79 -15.25 20.48
C PRO A 344 38.31 -14.32 19.39
N ASP A 345 38.71 -13.13 19.79
CA ASP A 345 39.32 -12.19 18.87
C ASP A 345 40.64 -12.78 18.32
N ILE A 346 40.78 -12.70 17.01
CA ILE A 346 41.98 -13.16 16.32
C ILE A 346 42.96 -11.97 16.28
N ASP A 347 44.15 -12.17 16.78
CA ASP A 347 45.23 -11.21 16.61
C ASP A 347 45.65 -11.16 15.14
N PHE A 348 45.21 -10.12 14.46
CA PHE A 348 45.48 -9.89 13.04
C PHE A 348 46.72 -9.03 12.77
N GLU A 349 47.38 -8.54 13.81
CA GLU A 349 48.54 -7.66 13.65
C GLU A 349 49.70 -8.35 12.92
N HIS A 350 49.87 -9.64 13.13
CA HIS A 350 50.84 -10.47 12.39
C HIS A 350 50.56 -10.53 10.87
N PHE A 351 49.33 -10.31 10.42
CA PHE A 351 49.01 -10.29 9.00
C PHE A 351 49.19 -8.92 8.37
N ILE A 352 49.05 -7.84 9.17
CA ILE A 352 49.24 -6.46 8.73
C ILE A 352 50.74 -6.11 8.80
N ASN A 353 51.43 -6.55 9.87
CA ASN A 353 52.81 -6.30 10.12
C ASN A 353 53.57 -7.65 10.33
N PRO A 354 53.76 -8.44 9.26
CA PRO A 354 54.45 -9.73 9.41
C PRO A 354 55.89 -9.51 9.93
N PRO A 355 56.35 -10.30 10.91
CA PRO A 355 57.74 -10.22 11.37
C PRO A 355 58.68 -10.45 10.20
N ALA A 356 59.75 -9.68 10.14
CA ALA A 356 60.75 -9.83 9.08
C ALA A 356 61.25 -11.29 9.02
N VAL A 357 61.09 -11.92 7.87
CA VAL A 357 61.65 -13.25 7.63
C VAL A 357 63.15 -13.18 7.77
N GLN A 358 63.69 -13.71 8.87
CA GLN A 358 65.14 -13.93 8.98
C GLN A 358 65.53 -14.97 7.93
N THR A 359 66.01 -14.50 6.79
CA THR A 359 66.71 -15.37 5.85
C THR A 359 67.95 -15.90 6.55
N GLY A 360 67.85 -17.09 7.15
CA GLY A 360 68.96 -17.81 7.69
C GLY A 360 70.05 -18.04 6.60
N ASN A 361 71.15 -17.41 6.74
CA ASN A 361 72.33 -17.78 5.97
C ASN A 361 72.65 -19.21 6.29
N SER A 362 72.42 -20.09 5.34
CA SER A 362 72.97 -21.43 5.33
C SER A 362 74.50 -21.31 5.07
N GLN A 363 75.25 -21.57 6.08
CA GLN A 363 76.66 -21.91 5.90
C GLN A 363 76.83 -23.39 5.49
#